data_5070fd6bf06a0a5b5545c306a9352d56
#
_entry.id   5070fd6bf06a0a5b5545c306a9352d56
#
_cell.length_a   1.000
_cell.length_b   1.000
_cell.length_c   1.000
_cell.angle_alpha   90.00
_cell.angle_beta   90.00
_cell.angle_gamma   90.00
#
_symmetry.space_group_name_H-M   'P 1'
#
loop_
_entity.id
_entity.type
_entity.pdbx_description
1 polymer ?
#
loop_
_entity_poly.entity_id
_entity_poly.type
_entity_poly.pdbx_seq_one_letter_code
_entity_poly.pdbx_strand_id
1 'polypeptide(L)'
;MFLKFLKLVLLIFISYQTPLYSKSATFNDFNSRDLSNYFSGIVAFENRDNSEALKFFNLTKVLINKHDSYLKRYVNSLVLDNKVPQAINVLNNNANKSNSDFYDAYIILIIDSLKKNNFKKADEYLTQSLKFQDEDRINLFIFETLKQYIY
;
A
#
# COMPACT_ATOMS: atom_id res chain seq x y z
N MET A 1 -30.25 -40.68 -39.58
CA MET A 1 -30.72 -39.27 -39.68
C MET A 1 -30.51 -38.50 -38.40
N PHE A 2 -30.82 -39.04 -37.25
CA PHE A 2 -30.69 -38.43 -35.92
C PHE A 2 -29.25 -37.99 -35.56
N LEU A 3 -28.24 -38.80 -35.86
CA LEU A 3 -26.82 -38.47 -35.56
C LEU A 3 -26.28 -37.26 -36.36
N LYS A 4 -26.78 -37.06 -37.59
CA LYS A 4 -26.42 -35.89 -38.40
C LYS A 4 -27.06 -34.62 -37.87
N PHE A 5 -28.28 -34.71 -37.37
CA PHE A 5 -29.01 -33.61 -36.74
C PHE A 5 -28.35 -33.21 -35.42
N LEU A 6 -27.95 -34.18 -34.58
CA LEU A 6 -27.24 -33.93 -33.33
C LEU A 6 -25.89 -33.19 -33.53
N LYS A 7 -25.14 -33.60 -34.58
CA LYS A 7 -23.87 -32.90 -34.94
C LYS A 7 -24.10 -31.46 -35.40
N LEU A 8 -25.19 -31.22 -36.14
CA LEU A 8 -25.54 -29.86 -36.59
C LEU A 8 -25.92 -28.97 -35.40
N VAL A 9 -26.72 -29.47 -34.46
CA VAL A 9 -27.11 -28.74 -33.24
C VAL A 9 -25.86 -28.45 -32.37
N LEU A 10 -24.93 -29.38 -32.24
CA LEU A 10 -23.68 -29.19 -31.49
C LEU A 10 -22.78 -28.10 -32.14
N LEU A 11 -22.70 -28.08 -33.45
CA LEU A 11 -21.95 -27.05 -34.19
C LEU A 11 -22.56 -25.66 -34.00
N ILE A 12 -23.86 -25.55 -33.98
CA ILE A 12 -24.58 -24.28 -33.72
C ILE A 12 -24.30 -23.81 -32.29
N PHE A 13 -24.33 -24.72 -31.29
CA PHE A 13 -24.04 -24.37 -29.88
C PHE A 13 -22.62 -23.86 -29.70
N ILE A 14 -21.63 -24.40 -30.41
CA ILE A 14 -20.22 -23.94 -30.35
C ILE A 14 -20.07 -22.56 -31.01
N SER A 15 -20.88 -22.26 -32.04
CA SER A 15 -20.84 -20.95 -32.73
C SER A 15 -21.44 -19.80 -31.92
N TYR A 16 -22.28 -20.11 -30.93
CA TYR A 16 -22.87 -19.11 -30.02
C TYR A 16 -22.02 -18.80 -28.79
N GLN A 17 -20.83 -19.39 -28.66
CA GLN A 17 -19.89 -18.94 -27.65
C GLN A 17 -19.44 -17.54 -28.06
N THR A 18 -20.11 -16.53 -27.52
CA THR A 18 -19.62 -15.16 -27.58
C THR A 18 -18.18 -15.17 -27.10
N PRO A 19 -17.22 -14.61 -27.87
CA PRO A 19 -15.87 -14.47 -27.35
C PRO A 19 -15.99 -13.74 -26.02
N LEU A 20 -15.49 -14.36 -24.94
CA LEU A 20 -15.27 -13.67 -23.67
C LEU A 20 -14.31 -12.53 -23.99
N TYR A 21 -14.86 -11.39 -24.40
CA TYR A 21 -14.16 -10.14 -24.32
C TYR A 21 -13.94 -9.92 -22.83
N SER A 22 -12.82 -10.44 -22.33
CA SER A 22 -12.20 -9.84 -21.17
C SER A 22 -12.11 -8.36 -21.52
N LYS A 23 -13.01 -7.56 -20.91
CA LYS A 23 -12.81 -6.13 -20.83
C LYS A 23 -11.44 -6.01 -20.20
N SER A 24 -10.39 -5.84 -21.00
CA SER A 24 -9.13 -5.34 -20.50
C SER A 24 -9.55 -4.01 -19.87
N ALA A 25 -9.70 -4.03 -18.54
CA ALA A 25 -9.68 -2.79 -17.80
C ALA A 25 -8.54 -2.02 -18.46
N THR A 26 -8.82 -0.83 -18.95
CA THR A 26 -7.88 0.00 -19.67
C THR A 26 -6.67 0.16 -18.73
N PHE A 27 -5.69 -0.73 -18.86
CA PHE A 27 -4.40 -0.69 -18.20
C PHE A 27 -3.56 0.49 -18.71
N ASN A 28 -4.22 1.53 -19.25
CA ASN A 28 -3.57 2.75 -19.68
C ASN A 28 -2.93 3.54 -18.54
N ASP A 29 -3.14 3.11 -17.29
CA ASP A 29 -2.57 3.78 -16.11
C ASP A 29 -1.33 3.10 -15.54
N PHE A 30 -1.01 1.85 -15.93
CA PHE A 30 0.18 1.14 -15.46
C PHE A 30 1.07 0.74 -16.64
N ASN A 31 2.24 1.36 -16.70
CA ASN A 31 3.31 0.87 -17.57
C ASN A 31 3.80 -0.48 -17.03
N SER A 32 3.99 -1.48 -17.90
CA SER A 32 4.54 -2.79 -17.52
C SER A 32 5.89 -2.69 -16.80
N ARG A 33 6.68 -1.68 -17.13
CA ARG A 33 7.95 -1.36 -16.46
C ARG A 33 7.75 -0.93 -15.01
N ASP A 34 6.74 -0.08 -14.75
CA ASP A 34 6.43 0.37 -13.39
C ASP A 34 5.97 -0.79 -12.53
N LEU A 35 5.14 -1.68 -13.12
CA LEU A 35 4.67 -2.87 -12.43
C LEU A 35 5.83 -3.83 -12.13
N SER A 36 6.72 -4.08 -13.08
CA SER A 36 7.90 -4.92 -12.88
C SER A 36 8.81 -4.37 -11.78
N ASN A 37 9.12 -3.07 -11.81
CA ASN A 37 9.92 -2.41 -10.78
C ASN A 37 9.22 -2.48 -9.41
N TYR A 38 7.91 -2.29 -9.36
CA TYR A 38 7.15 -2.38 -8.11
C TYR A 38 7.26 -3.79 -7.50
N PHE A 39 7.06 -4.84 -8.29
CA PHE A 39 7.22 -6.21 -7.80
C PHE A 39 8.66 -6.52 -7.38
N SER A 40 9.66 -6.04 -8.12
CA SER A 40 11.06 -6.15 -7.69
C SER A 40 11.31 -5.47 -6.35
N GLY A 41 10.71 -4.29 -6.15
CA GLY A 41 10.75 -3.59 -4.87
C GLY A 41 10.10 -4.38 -3.73
N ILE A 42 8.96 -5.04 -3.98
CA ILE A 42 8.31 -5.92 -2.99
C ILE A 42 9.23 -7.10 -2.65
N VAL A 43 9.79 -7.79 -3.64
CA VAL A 43 10.69 -8.93 -3.40
C VAL A 43 11.91 -8.52 -2.58
N ALA A 44 12.54 -7.38 -2.91
CA ALA A 44 13.66 -6.85 -2.15
C ALA A 44 13.26 -6.51 -0.70
N PHE A 45 12.09 -5.88 -0.51
CA PHE A 45 11.55 -5.55 0.81
C PHE A 45 11.31 -6.79 1.68
N GLU A 46 10.67 -7.82 1.13
CA GLU A 46 10.42 -9.09 1.84
C GLU A 46 11.73 -9.82 2.18
N ASN A 47 12.77 -9.67 1.35
CA ASN A 47 14.12 -10.18 1.62
C ASN A 47 14.93 -9.28 2.59
N ARG A 48 14.32 -8.20 3.14
CA ARG A 48 14.96 -7.24 4.03
C ARG A 48 16.11 -6.44 3.40
N ASP A 49 16.20 -6.42 2.08
CA ASP A 49 17.09 -5.52 1.34
C ASP A 49 16.38 -4.17 1.11
N ASN A 50 16.32 -3.38 2.18
CA ASN A 50 15.57 -2.13 2.17
C ASN A 50 16.19 -1.10 1.21
N SER A 51 17.51 -1.11 1.05
CA SER A 51 18.20 -0.22 0.12
C SER A 51 17.84 -0.51 -1.34
N GLU A 52 17.82 -1.79 -1.72
CA GLU A 52 17.42 -2.20 -3.06
C GLU A 52 15.92 -1.99 -3.29
N ALA A 53 15.08 -2.30 -2.28
CA ALA A 53 13.65 -2.01 -2.32
C ALA A 53 13.39 -0.53 -2.63
N LEU A 54 14.10 0.39 -1.96
CA LEU A 54 13.98 1.82 -2.19
C LEU A 54 14.37 2.24 -3.61
N LYS A 55 15.39 1.63 -4.22
CA LYS A 55 15.75 1.93 -5.61
C LYS A 55 14.56 1.63 -6.54
N PHE A 56 13.94 0.47 -6.40
CA PHE A 56 12.79 0.08 -7.19
C PHE A 56 11.55 0.93 -6.89
N PHE A 57 11.24 1.19 -5.62
CA PHE A 57 10.11 2.07 -5.27
C PHE A 57 10.33 3.49 -5.76
N ASN A 58 11.55 4.03 -5.73
CA ASN A 58 11.83 5.36 -6.29
C ASN A 58 11.55 5.46 -7.80
N LEU A 59 11.71 4.37 -8.56
CA LEU A 59 11.39 4.31 -9.99
C LEU A 59 9.88 4.27 -10.25
N THR A 60 9.07 3.94 -9.24
CA THR A 60 7.63 3.70 -9.37
C THR A 60 6.77 4.65 -8.53
N LYS A 61 7.29 5.83 -8.19
CA LYS A 61 6.57 6.84 -7.38
C LYS A 61 5.22 7.28 -7.95
N VAL A 62 5.00 7.09 -9.24
CA VAL A 62 3.69 7.31 -9.89
C VAL A 62 2.58 6.46 -9.24
N LEU A 63 2.94 5.34 -8.60
CA LEU A 63 2.00 4.45 -7.92
C LEU A 63 1.51 4.97 -6.56
N ILE A 64 2.12 6.00 -5.99
CA ILE A 64 1.68 6.59 -4.71
C ILE A 64 0.18 6.93 -4.72
N ASN A 65 -0.35 7.41 -5.86
CA ASN A 65 -1.74 7.79 -5.99
C ASN A 65 -2.64 6.73 -6.63
N LYS A 66 -2.07 5.58 -7.00
CA LYS A 66 -2.75 4.58 -7.81
C LYS A 66 -2.83 3.21 -7.14
N HIS A 67 -2.06 3.00 -6.07
CA HIS A 67 -1.97 1.71 -5.40
C HIS A 67 -1.89 1.88 -3.88
N ASP A 68 -2.93 1.48 -3.17
CA ASP A 68 -3.09 1.74 -1.73
C ASP A 68 -1.92 1.23 -0.88
N SER A 69 -1.41 0.04 -1.16
CA SER A 69 -0.30 -0.55 -0.40
C SER A 69 1.08 0.02 -0.73
N TYR A 70 1.21 0.83 -1.80
CA TYR A 70 2.50 1.36 -2.22
C TYR A 70 3.10 2.29 -1.18
N LEU A 71 2.33 3.27 -0.73
CA LEU A 71 2.80 4.29 0.20
C LEU A 71 3.31 3.67 1.50
N LYS A 72 2.58 2.71 2.06
CA LYS A 72 2.98 2.00 3.27
C LYS A 72 4.35 1.31 3.09
N ARG A 73 4.53 0.54 2.01
CA ARG A 73 5.81 -0.15 1.73
C ARG A 73 6.96 0.82 1.51
N TYR A 74 6.71 1.89 0.77
CA TYR A 74 7.72 2.91 0.50
C TYR A 74 8.17 3.61 1.78
N VAL A 75 7.23 4.05 2.62
CA VAL A 75 7.52 4.67 3.93
C VAL A 75 8.29 3.71 4.83
N ASN A 76 7.84 2.45 4.95
CA ASN A 76 8.52 1.47 5.77
C ASN A 76 9.94 1.18 5.27
N SER A 77 10.15 1.09 3.95
CA SER A 77 11.49 0.95 3.38
C SER A 77 12.39 2.14 3.71
N LEU A 78 11.87 3.36 3.69
CA LEU A 78 12.62 4.56 4.09
C LEU A 78 13.05 4.51 5.55
N VAL A 79 12.14 4.11 6.45
CA VAL A 79 12.43 3.98 7.89
C VAL A 79 13.48 2.91 8.13
N LEU A 80 13.32 1.74 7.52
CA LEU A 80 14.23 0.60 7.68
C LEU A 80 15.62 0.85 7.05
N ASP A 81 15.70 1.76 6.07
CA ASP A 81 16.96 2.24 5.47
C ASP A 81 17.52 3.50 6.16
N ASN A 82 17.09 3.80 7.40
CA ASN A 82 17.50 4.95 8.20
C ASN A 82 17.21 6.34 7.59
N LYS A 83 16.26 6.43 6.65
CA LYS A 83 15.85 7.68 5.99
C LYS A 83 14.56 8.24 6.60
N VAL A 84 14.48 8.24 7.93
CA VAL A 84 13.29 8.68 8.69
C VAL A 84 12.82 10.09 8.31
N PRO A 85 13.71 11.13 8.16
CA PRO A 85 13.24 12.45 7.74
C PRO A 85 12.54 12.45 6.38
N GLN A 86 12.99 11.60 5.44
CA GLN A 86 12.34 11.47 4.13
C GLN A 86 10.98 10.79 4.26
N ALA A 87 10.85 9.76 5.12
CA ALA A 87 9.58 9.11 5.41
C ALA A 87 8.54 10.10 5.96
N ILE A 88 8.94 10.95 6.91
CA ILE A 88 8.08 12.00 7.48
C ILE A 88 7.64 12.99 6.40
N ASN A 89 8.55 13.44 5.54
CA ASN A 89 8.21 14.34 4.43
C ASN A 89 7.20 13.69 3.46
N VAL A 90 7.39 12.42 3.14
CA VAL A 90 6.47 11.67 2.28
C VAL A 90 5.09 11.56 2.92
N LEU A 91 5.01 11.26 4.22
CA LEU A 91 3.74 11.20 4.95
C LEU A 91 3.04 12.55 4.98
N ASN A 92 3.75 13.63 5.32
CA ASN A 92 3.17 14.98 5.36
C ASN A 92 2.64 15.42 3.99
N ASN A 93 3.34 15.11 2.90
CA ASN A 93 2.91 15.45 1.54
C ASN A 93 1.70 14.64 1.05
N ASN A 94 1.36 13.56 1.75
CA ASN A 94 0.24 12.69 1.41
C ASN A 94 -0.84 12.61 2.51
N ALA A 95 -0.76 13.44 3.55
CA ALA A 95 -1.60 13.37 4.76
C ALA A 95 -3.12 13.39 4.48
N ASN A 96 -3.55 14.01 3.37
CA ASN A 96 -4.97 14.12 3.01
C ASN A 96 -5.46 12.98 2.08
N LYS A 97 -4.65 11.94 1.88
CA LYS A 97 -5.01 10.83 0.99
C LYS A 97 -5.39 9.60 1.81
N SER A 98 -6.37 8.85 1.32
CA SER A 98 -6.84 7.62 1.97
C SER A 98 -5.73 6.58 2.17
N ASN A 99 -4.77 6.50 1.25
CA ASN A 99 -3.66 5.57 1.31
C ASN A 99 -2.55 5.93 2.32
N SER A 100 -2.61 7.13 2.93
CA SER A 100 -1.72 7.51 4.05
C SER A 100 -2.25 7.05 5.42
N ASP A 101 -3.44 6.46 5.45
CA ASP A 101 -4.15 6.06 6.63
C ASP A 101 -3.78 4.63 7.04
N PHE A 102 -2.63 4.47 7.70
CA PHE A 102 -2.14 3.19 8.23
C PHE A 102 -1.39 3.39 9.56
N TYR A 103 -1.40 2.38 10.41
CA TYR A 103 -0.89 2.46 11.78
C TYR A 103 0.55 2.98 11.87
N ASP A 104 1.48 2.41 11.07
CA ASP A 104 2.90 2.79 11.11
C ASP A 104 3.10 4.28 10.80
N ALA A 105 2.26 4.87 9.93
CA ALA A 105 2.32 6.31 9.63
C ALA A 105 2.06 7.16 10.86
N TYR A 106 1.03 6.81 11.65
CA TYR A 106 0.72 7.53 12.88
C TYR A 106 1.85 7.40 13.90
N ILE A 107 2.42 6.22 14.09
CA ILE A 107 3.55 6.01 15.01
C ILE A 107 4.73 6.90 14.64
N ILE A 108 5.11 6.95 13.36
CA ILE A 108 6.19 7.79 12.86
C ILE A 108 5.90 9.27 13.15
N LEU A 109 4.68 9.75 12.88
CA LEU A 109 4.27 11.14 13.07
C LEU A 109 4.13 11.52 14.55
N ILE A 110 3.69 10.61 15.42
CA ILE A 110 3.65 10.80 16.87
C ILE A 110 5.08 10.99 17.38
N ILE A 111 5.99 10.09 17.04
CA ILE A 111 7.38 10.15 17.49
C ILE A 111 8.07 11.44 16.99
N ASP A 112 7.84 11.84 15.74
CA ASP A 112 8.35 13.11 15.20
C ASP A 112 7.80 14.31 15.97
N SER A 113 6.50 14.28 16.31
CA SER A 113 5.85 15.35 17.07
C SER A 113 6.40 15.44 18.50
N LEU A 114 6.58 14.31 19.19
CA LEU A 114 7.19 14.24 20.51
C LEU A 114 8.65 14.75 20.50
N LYS A 115 9.44 14.34 19.50
CA LYS A 115 10.81 14.83 19.33
C LYS A 115 10.89 16.34 19.14
N LYS A 116 9.83 16.95 18.61
CA LYS A 116 9.70 18.41 18.42
C LYS A 116 9.01 19.10 19.59
N ASN A 117 8.76 18.41 20.69
CA ASN A 117 7.98 18.87 21.85
C ASN A 117 6.57 19.40 21.48
N ASN A 118 5.99 18.89 20.39
CA ASN A 118 4.64 19.24 19.97
C ASN A 118 3.63 18.19 20.47
N PHE A 119 3.37 18.22 21.77
CA PHE A 119 2.51 17.26 22.45
C PHE A 119 1.06 17.30 21.92
N LYS A 120 0.56 18.50 21.59
CA LYS A 120 -0.77 18.65 21.01
C LYS A 120 -0.92 17.85 19.71
N LYS A 121 0.05 17.98 18.81
CA LYS A 121 0.03 17.27 17.54
C LYS A 121 0.26 15.77 17.70
N ALA A 122 1.07 15.39 18.69
CA ALA A 122 1.27 13.98 19.04
C ALA A 122 -0.05 13.36 19.52
N ASP A 123 -0.82 14.05 20.35
CA ASP A 123 -2.13 13.62 20.84
C ASP A 123 -3.18 13.52 19.71
N GLU A 124 -3.19 14.48 18.79
CA GLU A 124 -4.05 14.42 17.60
C GLU A 124 -3.79 13.16 16.77
N TYR A 125 -2.52 12.82 16.50
CA TYR A 125 -2.15 11.60 15.78
C TYR A 125 -2.44 10.33 16.59
N LEU A 126 -2.22 10.36 17.92
CA LEU A 126 -2.54 9.24 18.80
C LEU A 126 -4.05 8.94 18.76
N THR A 127 -4.88 9.97 18.84
CA THR A 127 -6.33 9.84 18.72
C THR A 127 -6.75 9.25 17.38
N GLN A 128 -6.13 9.68 16.29
CA GLN A 128 -6.41 9.14 14.96
C GLN A 128 -5.96 7.67 14.80
N SER A 129 -4.96 7.23 15.56
CA SER A 129 -4.48 5.85 15.52
C SER A 129 -5.36 4.86 16.28
N LEU A 130 -6.31 5.32 17.09
CA LEU A 130 -7.21 4.48 17.90
C LEU A 130 -7.94 3.39 17.10
N LYS A 131 -8.30 3.68 15.86
CA LYS A 131 -8.98 2.73 14.98
C LYS A 131 -8.19 1.46 14.65
N PHE A 132 -6.86 1.47 14.88
CA PHE A 132 -5.98 0.33 14.67
C PHE A 132 -5.63 -0.40 15.98
N GLN A 133 -6.14 0.04 17.12
CA GLN A 133 -5.75 -0.46 18.45
C GLN A 133 -6.13 -1.93 18.65
N ASP A 134 -7.28 -2.35 18.11
CA ASP A 134 -7.81 -3.70 18.28
C ASP A 134 -7.27 -4.71 17.29
N GLU A 135 -6.46 -4.29 16.32
CA GLU A 135 -5.92 -5.18 15.29
C GLU A 135 -4.82 -6.12 15.84
N ASP A 136 -4.03 -5.66 16.83
CA ASP A 136 -2.93 -6.43 17.41
C ASP A 136 -2.64 -5.96 18.86
N ARG A 137 -2.27 -6.92 19.74
CA ARG A 137 -1.85 -6.62 21.12
C ARG A 137 -0.61 -5.71 21.17
N ILE A 138 0.28 -5.80 20.18
CA ILE A 138 1.44 -4.93 20.07
C ILE A 138 1.01 -3.50 19.82
N ASN A 139 0.01 -3.28 18.96
CA ASN A 139 -0.54 -1.96 18.70
C ASN A 139 -1.12 -1.33 19.98
N LEU A 140 -1.87 -2.10 20.75
CA LEU A 140 -2.38 -1.66 22.04
C LEU A 140 -1.25 -1.27 23.01
N PHE A 141 -0.22 -2.10 23.13
CA PHE A 141 0.91 -1.82 24.02
C PHE A 141 1.66 -0.53 23.61
N ILE A 142 1.92 -0.35 22.32
CA ILE A 142 2.56 0.85 21.78
C ILE A 142 1.69 2.07 22.05
N PHE A 143 0.38 1.97 21.80
CA PHE A 143 -0.57 3.04 22.06
C PHE A 143 -0.54 3.49 23.53
N GLU A 144 -0.69 2.57 24.48
CA GLU A 144 -0.69 2.89 25.92
C GLU A 144 0.67 3.47 26.36
N THR A 145 1.77 2.99 25.80
CA THR A 145 3.11 3.54 26.06
C THR A 145 3.23 4.98 25.57
N LEU A 146 2.82 5.26 24.33
CA LEU A 146 2.87 6.62 23.77
C LEU A 146 1.97 7.58 24.52
N LYS A 147 0.80 7.12 24.94
CA LYS A 147 -0.14 7.90 25.77
C LYS A 147 0.51 8.38 27.05
N GLN A 148 1.27 7.53 27.74
CA GLN A 148 1.99 7.90 28.97
C GLN A 148 3.09 8.97 28.73
N TYR A 149 3.62 9.08 27.52
CA TYR A 149 4.59 10.14 27.18
C TYR A 149 3.92 11.48 26.83
N ILE A 150 2.66 11.44 26.44
CA ILE A 150 1.91 12.64 26.02
C ILE A 150 1.25 13.32 27.21
N TYR A 151 0.78 12.55 28.22
CA TYR A 151 0.05 13.00 29.41
C TYR A 151 0.89 12.86 30.68
#